data_975b79818a7cad5c1d8cee89d84a14e4
#
_entry.id   975b79818a7cad5c1d8cee89d84a14e4
#
_cell.length_a   1.000
_cell.length_b   1.000
_cell.length_c   1.000
_cell.angle_alpha   90.00
_cell.angle_beta   90.00
_cell.angle_gamma   90.00
#
_symmetry.space_group_name_H-M   'P 1'
#
loop_
_entity.id
_entity.type
_entity.pdbx_description
1 polymer ?
#
loop_
_entity_poly.entity_id
_entity_poly.type
_entity_poly.pdbx_seq_one_letter_code
_entity_poly.pdbx_strand_id
1 'polypeptide(L)'
;ITAETQAANVTNEGGVDGRVRFLHNVTGLWLLSESIREWEADGSRIDLPALIAEAAAVTGPVPLFPANDPRLSAPGELATRIAAVIAETGQPVPATRAGLVRSIIASLAEAFADTVRTIGRLAGREIAVIHLVGGGSLNTLLCQLLADRSGLTVVAGPVEATAL
;
A
#
# COMPACT_ATOMS: atom_id res chain seq x y z
N ILE A 1 -22.00 -6.19 -12.31
CA ILE A 1 -21.14 -5.00 -12.48
C ILE A 1 -22.06 -3.86 -12.90
N THR A 2 -22.05 -2.78 -12.15
CA THR A 2 -22.76 -1.53 -12.44
C THR A 2 -21.80 -0.50 -13.04
N ALA A 3 -22.33 0.57 -13.65
CA ALA A 3 -21.49 1.68 -14.11
C ALA A 3 -20.63 2.27 -12.98
N GLU A 4 -21.17 2.28 -11.75
CA GLU A 4 -20.45 2.78 -10.57
C GLU A 4 -19.28 1.87 -10.15
N THR A 5 -19.47 0.53 -10.16
CA THR A 5 -18.39 -0.42 -9.88
C THR A 5 -17.31 -0.39 -10.95
N GLN A 6 -17.70 -0.19 -12.20
CA GLN A 6 -16.76 -0.03 -13.30
C GLN A 6 -15.92 1.24 -13.17
N ALA A 7 -16.58 2.37 -12.85
CA ALA A 7 -15.88 3.64 -12.61
C ALA A 7 -14.90 3.56 -11.41
N ALA A 8 -15.23 2.74 -10.40
CA ALA A 8 -14.37 2.49 -9.24
C ALA A 8 -13.31 1.40 -9.50
N ASN A 9 -13.21 0.88 -10.72
CA ASN A 9 -12.29 -0.22 -11.08
C ASN A 9 -12.42 -1.45 -10.18
N VAL A 10 -13.68 -1.79 -9.82
CA VAL A 10 -14.01 -2.96 -8.99
C VAL A 10 -14.56 -4.05 -9.88
N THR A 11 -14.05 -5.26 -9.73
CA THR A 11 -14.42 -6.44 -10.51
C THR A 11 -15.05 -7.52 -9.65
N ASN A 12 -15.80 -8.42 -10.29
CA ASN A 12 -16.30 -9.63 -9.69
C ASN A 12 -15.49 -10.83 -10.21
N GLU A 13 -14.92 -11.59 -9.30
CA GLU A 13 -14.23 -12.83 -9.64
C GLU A 13 -14.95 -14.03 -9.01
N GLY A 14 -14.99 -15.14 -9.74
CA GLY A 14 -15.53 -16.40 -9.22
C GLY A 14 -14.68 -16.91 -8.05
N GLY A 15 -15.32 -17.19 -6.94
CA GLY A 15 -14.73 -17.84 -5.77
C GLY A 15 -15.17 -19.29 -5.63
N VAL A 16 -14.69 -19.95 -4.59
CA VAL A 16 -15.08 -21.32 -4.22
C VAL A 16 -16.57 -21.35 -3.85
N ASP A 17 -17.25 -22.44 -4.13
CA ASP A 17 -18.66 -22.70 -3.82
C ASP A 17 -19.66 -21.68 -4.45
N GLY A 18 -19.33 -21.17 -5.64
CA GLY A 18 -20.18 -20.20 -6.33
C GLY A 18 -20.22 -18.82 -5.68
N ARG A 19 -19.34 -18.55 -4.73
CA ARG A 19 -19.18 -17.22 -4.14
C ARG A 19 -18.55 -16.27 -5.15
N VAL A 20 -18.83 -14.99 -5.00
CA VAL A 20 -18.21 -13.94 -5.82
C VAL A 20 -17.28 -13.12 -4.94
N ARG A 21 -16.04 -12.99 -5.37
CA ARG A 21 -15.09 -12.04 -4.80
C ARG A 21 -15.31 -10.68 -5.45
N PHE A 22 -15.58 -9.69 -4.63
CA PHE A 22 -15.68 -8.30 -5.04
C PHE A 22 -14.30 -7.67 -4.84
N LEU A 23 -13.59 -7.38 -5.93
CA LEU A 23 -12.15 -7.14 -5.96
C LEU A 23 -11.80 -5.77 -6.53
N HIS A 24 -10.81 -5.12 -5.94
CA HIS A 24 -10.12 -3.96 -6.49
C HIS A 24 -8.60 -4.15 -6.34
N ASN A 25 -7.86 -3.89 -7.42
CA ASN A 25 -6.40 -3.97 -7.41
C ASN A 25 -5.80 -2.64 -6.96
N VAL A 26 -4.94 -2.70 -5.95
CA VAL A 26 -4.13 -1.56 -5.49
C VAL A 26 -2.66 -1.93 -5.63
N THR A 27 -1.84 -1.01 -6.10
CA THR A 27 -0.38 -1.17 -6.06
C THR A 27 0.05 -1.45 -4.62
N GLY A 28 0.79 -2.54 -4.44
CA GLY A 28 1.17 -3.02 -3.11
C GLY A 28 2.61 -2.66 -2.74
N LEU A 29 3.20 -3.48 -1.86
CA LEU A 29 4.57 -3.34 -1.39
C LEU A 29 5.63 -3.47 -2.49
N TRP A 30 5.23 -3.73 -3.74
CA TRP A 30 6.11 -3.65 -4.91
C TRP A 30 6.81 -2.29 -5.00
N LEU A 31 6.12 -1.18 -4.65
CA LEU A 31 6.73 0.16 -4.61
C LEU A 31 7.94 0.21 -3.66
N LEU A 32 7.84 -0.43 -2.51
CA LEU A 32 8.94 -0.51 -1.55
C LEU A 32 10.05 -1.42 -2.07
N SER A 33 9.70 -2.62 -2.53
CA SER A 33 10.68 -3.60 -3.01
C SER A 33 11.48 -3.09 -4.20
N GLU A 34 10.84 -2.38 -5.11
CA GLU A 34 11.50 -1.81 -6.29
C GLU A 34 12.40 -0.62 -5.92
N SER A 35 11.97 0.21 -4.97
CA SER A 35 12.82 1.30 -4.45
C SER A 35 14.08 0.75 -3.74
N ILE A 36 13.93 -0.35 -2.98
CA ILE A 36 15.06 -1.03 -2.36
C ILE A 36 16.01 -1.56 -3.43
N ARG A 37 15.47 -2.23 -4.46
CA ARG A 37 16.28 -2.75 -5.57
C ARG A 37 17.07 -1.66 -6.29
N GLU A 38 16.47 -0.48 -6.49
CA GLU A 38 17.15 0.70 -7.03
C GLU A 38 18.32 1.13 -6.14
N TRP A 39 18.10 1.20 -4.82
CA TRP A 39 19.14 1.60 -3.88
C TRP A 39 20.26 0.56 -3.71
N GLU A 40 20.00 -0.70 -3.98
CA GLU A 40 20.98 -1.77 -3.94
C GLU A 40 21.74 -1.96 -5.28
N ALA A 41 21.39 -1.20 -6.32
CA ALA A 41 22.03 -1.32 -7.63
C ALA A 41 23.53 -0.97 -7.62
N ASP A 42 24.00 -0.22 -6.63
CA ASP A 42 25.40 0.10 -6.40
C ASP A 42 26.17 -0.98 -5.62
N GLY A 43 25.51 -2.12 -5.30
CA GLY A 43 26.09 -3.22 -4.51
C GLY A 43 25.91 -3.07 -3.00
N SER A 44 25.30 -2.00 -2.52
CA SER A 44 24.93 -1.89 -1.09
C SER A 44 23.83 -2.90 -0.76
N ARG A 45 23.78 -3.34 0.51
CA ARG A 45 22.68 -4.16 1.02
C ARG A 45 21.83 -3.36 1.99
N ILE A 46 20.53 -3.50 1.89
CA ILE A 46 19.58 -2.85 2.77
C ILE A 46 19.04 -3.87 3.79
N ASP A 47 19.20 -3.55 5.05
CA ASP A 47 18.50 -4.25 6.13
C ASP A 47 17.06 -3.73 6.19
N LEU A 48 16.13 -4.48 5.57
CA LEU A 48 14.73 -4.07 5.49
C LEU A 48 14.07 -3.91 6.87
N PRO A 49 14.24 -4.82 7.83
CA PRO A 49 13.73 -4.62 9.19
C PRO A 49 14.22 -3.33 9.85
N ALA A 50 15.52 -3.03 9.75
CA ALA A 50 16.08 -1.80 10.28
C ALA A 50 15.49 -0.56 9.58
N LEU A 51 15.40 -0.57 8.25
CA LEU A 51 14.83 0.52 7.47
C LEU A 51 13.35 0.77 7.79
N ILE A 52 12.56 -0.28 8.03
CA ILE A 52 11.16 -0.16 8.48
C ILE A 52 11.09 0.46 9.89
N ALA A 53 11.97 0.05 10.80
CA ALA A 53 12.03 0.63 12.14
C ALA A 53 12.43 2.11 12.10
N GLU A 54 13.39 2.50 11.27
CA GLU A 54 13.75 3.89 11.03
C GLU A 54 12.57 4.68 10.45
N ALA A 55 11.86 4.10 9.46
CA ALA A 55 10.67 4.72 8.89
C ALA A 55 9.55 4.90 9.91
N ALA A 56 9.39 3.96 10.83
CA ALA A 56 8.42 4.07 11.91
C ALA A 56 8.76 5.20 12.89
N ALA A 57 10.05 5.48 13.09
CA ALA A 57 10.54 6.55 13.97
C ALA A 57 10.49 7.95 13.34
N VAL A 58 10.18 8.06 12.03
CA VAL A 58 10.05 9.37 11.37
C VAL A 58 8.89 10.14 11.99
N THR A 59 9.20 11.34 12.50
CA THR A 59 8.25 12.28 13.09
C THR A 59 7.95 13.44 12.15
N GLY A 60 6.79 14.09 12.34
CA GLY A 60 6.38 15.24 11.55
C GLY A 60 5.52 14.87 10.33
N PRO A 61 5.25 15.84 9.44
CA PRO A 61 4.41 15.65 8.28
C PRO A 61 5.03 14.62 7.32
N VAL A 62 4.22 13.67 6.90
CA VAL A 62 4.60 12.64 5.92
C VAL A 62 3.90 12.95 4.62
N PRO A 63 4.62 13.27 3.54
CA PRO A 63 4.00 13.52 2.25
C PRO A 63 3.31 12.26 1.72
N LEU A 64 2.13 12.45 1.16
CA LEU A 64 1.36 11.39 0.52
C LEU A 64 1.33 11.59 -0.99
N PHE A 65 1.31 10.48 -1.72
CA PHE A 65 1.20 10.48 -3.17
C PHE A 65 0.20 9.41 -3.63
N PRO A 66 -0.38 9.54 -4.83
CA PRO A 66 -1.27 8.51 -5.39
C PRO A 66 -0.48 7.21 -5.66
N ALA A 67 -0.66 6.19 -4.80
CA ALA A 67 0.07 4.92 -4.93
C ALA A 67 -0.21 4.19 -6.25
N ASN A 68 -1.36 4.45 -6.87
CA ASN A 68 -1.78 3.88 -8.17
C ASN A 68 -1.47 4.80 -9.36
N ASP A 69 -0.57 5.79 -9.21
CA ASP A 69 -0.16 6.63 -10.35
C ASP A 69 0.47 5.74 -11.44
N PRO A 70 -0.02 5.80 -12.69
CA PRO A 70 0.49 4.96 -13.79
C PRO A 70 2.00 5.08 -14.00
N ARG A 71 2.58 6.22 -13.67
CA ARG A 71 4.04 6.45 -13.78
C ARG A 71 4.85 5.59 -12.82
N LEU A 72 4.22 5.07 -11.78
CA LEU A 72 4.86 4.21 -10.77
C LEU A 72 4.75 2.71 -11.10
N SER A 73 4.13 2.33 -12.23
CA SER A 73 3.90 0.93 -12.59
C SER A 73 5.08 0.24 -13.29
N ALA A 74 6.05 0.98 -13.80
CA ALA A 74 7.21 0.43 -14.49
C ALA A 74 8.39 0.21 -13.52
N PRO A 75 9.25 -0.82 -13.73
CA PRO A 75 10.47 -1.00 -12.95
C PRO A 75 11.52 0.08 -13.25
N GLY A 76 12.53 0.18 -12.39
CA GLY A 76 13.66 1.11 -12.48
C GLY A 76 13.32 2.54 -12.04
N GLU A 77 14.26 3.20 -11.41
CA GLU A 77 14.20 4.59 -10.94
C GLU A 77 12.93 4.94 -10.15
N LEU A 78 12.37 3.96 -9.44
CA LEU A 78 11.06 4.13 -8.80
C LEU A 78 11.11 5.11 -7.64
N ALA A 79 12.16 5.08 -6.83
CA ALA A 79 12.33 6.04 -5.73
C ALA A 79 12.42 7.47 -6.27
N THR A 80 13.13 7.66 -7.38
CA THR A 80 13.25 8.95 -8.07
C THR A 80 11.89 9.42 -8.61
N ARG A 81 11.12 8.53 -9.23
CA ARG A 81 9.77 8.84 -9.74
C ARG A 81 8.78 9.17 -8.62
N ILE A 82 8.83 8.44 -7.51
CA ILE A 82 8.00 8.75 -6.33
C ILE A 82 8.35 10.15 -5.80
N ALA A 83 9.65 10.47 -5.71
CA ALA A 83 10.08 11.80 -5.29
C ALA A 83 9.55 12.91 -6.21
N ALA A 84 9.56 12.69 -7.53
CA ALA A 84 9.00 13.63 -8.50
C ALA A 84 7.47 13.79 -8.32
N VAL A 85 6.73 12.69 -8.15
CA VAL A 85 5.28 12.72 -7.91
C VAL A 85 4.96 13.49 -6.62
N ILE A 86 5.72 13.28 -5.54
CA ILE A 86 5.56 14.05 -4.30
C ILE A 86 5.81 15.54 -4.54
N ALA A 87 6.89 15.89 -5.25
CA ALA A 87 7.21 17.28 -5.54
C ALA A 87 6.10 18.02 -6.32
N GLU A 88 5.46 17.33 -7.27
CA GLU A 88 4.32 17.87 -8.04
C GLU A 88 3.10 18.20 -7.17
N THR A 89 2.94 17.55 -6.03
CA THR A 89 1.87 17.87 -5.06
C THR A 89 2.17 19.11 -4.22
N GLY A 90 3.34 19.71 -4.38
CA GLY A 90 3.80 20.85 -3.56
C GLY A 90 4.23 20.44 -2.14
N GLN A 91 4.31 19.15 -1.85
CA GLN A 91 4.77 18.65 -0.56
C GLN A 91 6.31 18.51 -0.54
N PRO A 92 6.95 18.63 0.63
CA PRO A 92 8.40 18.45 0.74
C PRO A 92 8.79 17.00 0.45
N VAL A 93 9.74 16.82 -0.47
CA VAL A 93 10.30 15.49 -0.77
C VAL A 93 11.14 15.01 0.43
N PRO A 94 10.94 13.79 0.94
CA PRO A 94 11.75 13.26 2.02
C PRO A 94 13.24 13.21 1.66
N ALA A 95 14.09 13.72 2.54
CA ALA A 95 15.54 13.79 2.32
C ALA A 95 16.26 12.47 2.63
N THR A 96 15.62 11.52 3.28
CA THR A 96 16.21 10.24 3.70
C THR A 96 15.45 9.05 3.12
N ARG A 97 16.13 7.90 2.97
CA ARG A 97 15.50 6.63 2.58
C ARG A 97 14.37 6.26 3.56
N ALA A 98 14.59 6.39 4.86
CA ALA A 98 13.58 6.13 5.88
C ALA A 98 12.34 7.05 5.72
N GLY A 99 12.55 8.32 5.44
CA GLY A 99 11.46 9.27 5.15
C GLY A 99 10.67 8.89 3.91
N LEU A 100 11.34 8.47 2.82
CA LEU A 100 10.68 8.01 1.60
C LEU A 100 9.91 6.71 1.83
N VAL A 101 10.49 5.75 2.55
CA VAL A 101 9.81 4.51 2.96
C VAL A 101 8.56 4.82 3.80
N ARG A 102 8.66 5.75 4.75
CA ARG A 102 7.51 6.20 5.54
C ARG A 102 6.40 6.75 4.64
N SER A 103 6.75 7.55 3.63
CA SER A 103 5.81 8.11 2.66
C SER A 103 5.17 7.01 1.80
N ILE A 104 5.95 6.05 1.30
CA ILE A 104 5.44 4.91 0.53
C ILE A 104 4.42 4.12 1.35
N ILE A 105 4.78 3.71 2.57
CA ILE A 105 3.90 2.90 3.42
C ILE A 105 2.64 3.69 3.82
N ALA A 106 2.77 4.98 4.12
CA ALA A 106 1.65 5.84 4.45
C ALA A 106 0.69 6.02 3.26
N SER A 107 1.22 6.19 2.04
CA SER A 107 0.41 6.30 0.82
C SER A 107 -0.30 4.99 0.46
N LEU A 108 0.35 3.85 0.68
CA LEU A 108 -0.28 2.53 0.53
C LEU A 108 -1.40 2.31 1.56
N ALA A 109 -1.16 2.66 2.82
CA ALA A 109 -2.18 2.56 3.87
C ALA A 109 -3.41 3.42 3.55
N GLU A 110 -3.21 4.64 3.02
CA GLU A 110 -4.31 5.49 2.55
C GLU A 110 -5.07 4.85 1.40
N ALA A 111 -4.36 4.38 0.36
CA ALA A 111 -4.98 3.74 -0.80
C ALA A 111 -5.79 2.48 -0.41
N PHE A 112 -5.28 1.69 0.54
CA PHE A 112 -6.02 0.52 1.06
C PHE A 112 -7.24 0.94 1.87
N ALA A 113 -7.13 1.94 2.73
CA ALA A 113 -8.25 2.44 3.51
C ALA A 113 -9.36 3.01 2.59
N ASP A 114 -8.99 3.78 1.56
CA ASP A 114 -9.93 4.27 0.53
C ASP A 114 -10.60 3.15 -0.23
N THR A 115 -9.84 2.11 -0.57
CA THR A 115 -10.37 0.92 -1.24
C THR A 115 -11.40 0.22 -0.37
N VAL A 116 -11.11 0.01 0.92
CA VAL A 116 -12.03 -0.62 1.86
C VAL A 116 -13.32 0.20 2.00
N ARG A 117 -13.20 1.52 2.15
CA ARG A 117 -14.37 2.43 2.19
C ARG A 117 -15.22 2.31 0.91
N THR A 118 -14.57 2.33 -0.23
CA THR A 118 -15.22 2.24 -1.55
C THR A 118 -15.94 0.90 -1.74
N ILE A 119 -15.27 -0.21 -1.42
CA ILE A 119 -15.84 -1.56 -1.51
C ILE A 119 -17.02 -1.71 -0.56
N GLY A 120 -16.92 -1.25 0.69
CA GLY A 120 -18.01 -1.29 1.66
C GLY A 120 -19.24 -0.55 1.16
N ARG A 121 -19.06 0.67 0.66
CA ARG A 121 -20.13 1.49 0.07
C ARG A 121 -20.78 0.82 -1.14
N LEU A 122 -19.97 0.33 -2.09
CA LEU A 122 -20.47 -0.31 -3.32
C LEU A 122 -21.17 -1.65 -3.05
N ALA A 123 -20.71 -2.39 -2.03
CA ALA A 123 -21.34 -3.65 -1.62
C ALA A 123 -22.57 -3.45 -0.72
N GLY A 124 -22.83 -2.23 -0.26
CA GLY A 124 -23.88 -1.94 0.73
C GLY A 124 -23.66 -2.68 2.05
N ARG A 125 -22.39 -2.86 2.44
CA ARG A 125 -22.02 -3.61 3.66
C ARG A 125 -21.08 -2.79 4.52
N GLU A 126 -21.31 -2.84 5.83
CA GLU A 126 -20.37 -2.36 6.82
C GLU A 126 -19.22 -3.35 6.95
N ILE A 127 -17.99 -2.82 6.85
CA ILE A 127 -16.75 -3.60 7.03
C ILE A 127 -16.24 -3.32 8.44
N ALA A 128 -16.11 -4.37 9.25
CA ALA A 128 -15.65 -4.25 10.63
C ALA A 128 -14.17 -4.61 10.81
N VAL A 129 -13.63 -5.46 9.94
CA VAL A 129 -12.28 -6.01 10.09
C VAL A 129 -11.59 -6.09 8.73
N ILE A 130 -10.31 -5.75 8.71
CA ILE A 130 -9.41 -5.95 7.57
C ILE A 130 -8.45 -7.09 7.92
N HIS A 131 -8.44 -8.16 7.13
CA HIS A 131 -7.42 -9.20 7.21
C HIS A 131 -6.30 -8.90 6.22
N LEU A 132 -5.12 -8.53 6.74
CA LEU A 132 -3.92 -8.32 5.92
C LEU A 132 -3.11 -9.61 5.90
N VAL A 133 -3.08 -10.27 4.74
CA VAL A 133 -2.45 -11.59 4.56
C VAL A 133 -1.27 -11.52 3.60
N GLY A 134 -0.47 -12.57 3.54
CA GLY A 134 0.75 -12.61 2.73
C GLY A 134 1.90 -11.82 3.35
N GLY A 135 2.95 -11.54 2.58
CA GLY A 135 4.16 -10.85 3.05
C GLY A 135 3.92 -9.46 3.65
N GLY A 136 2.84 -8.79 3.22
CA GLY A 136 2.45 -7.48 3.78
C GLY A 136 2.08 -7.52 5.26
N SER A 137 1.60 -8.65 5.76
CA SER A 137 1.25 -8.84 7.17
C SER A 137 2.44 -8.78 8.12
N LEU A 138 3.65 -8.97 7.62
CA LEU A 138 4.89 -8.83 8.38
C LEU A 138 5.32 -7.37 8.57
N ASN A 139 4.77 -6.45 7.78
CA ASN A 139 5.08 -5.03 7.89
C ASN A 139 4.16 -4.39 8.95
N THR A 140 4.64 -4.36 10.20
CA THR A 140 3.88 -3.82 11.33
C THR A 140 3.54 -2.34 11.17
N LEU A 141 4.41 -1.56 10.50
CA LEU A 141 4.15 -0.16 10.21
C LEU A 141 2.96 0.00 9.25
N LEU A 142 2.87 -0.83 8.21
CA LEU A 142 1.73 -0.84 7.29
C LEU A 142 0.44 -1.23 8.04
N CYS A 143 0.48 -2.29 8.85
CA CYS A 143 -0.66 -2.75 9.63
C CYS A 143 -1.21 -1.63 10.54
N GLN A 144 -0.32 -0.95 11.27
CA GLN A 144 -0.70 0.14 12.16
C GLN A 144 -1.27 1.33 11.40
N LEU A 145 -0.59 1.78 10.35
CA LEU A 145 -1.08 2.92 9.55
C LEU A 145 -2.41 2.61 8.85
N LEU A 146 -2.62 1.39 8.42
CA LEU A 146 -3.89 0.97 7.83
C LEU A 146 -5.02 1.00 8.89
N ALA A 147 -4.77 0.52 10.11
CA ALA A 147 -5.72 0.59 11.20
C ALA A 147 -6.05 2.05 11.54
N ASP A 148 -5.04 2.90 11.69
CA ASP A 148 -5.20 4.32 12.00
C ASP A 148 -6.02 5.07 10.93
N ARG A 149 -5.78 4.79 9.65
CA ARG A 149 -6.44 5.48 8.53
C ARG A 149 -7.83 4.96 8.20
N SER A 150 -8.05 3.67 8.36
CA SER A 150 -9.35 3.05 8.13
C SER A 150 -10.30 3.21 9.30
N GLY A 151 -9.77 3.35 10.51
CA GLY A 151 -10.53 3.28 11.76
C GLY A 151 -11.05 1.88 12.08
N LEU A 152 -10.51 0.85 11.40
CA LEU A 152 -10.96 -0.54 11.51
C LEU A 152 -9.90 -1.40 12.20
N THR A 153 -10.35 -2.51 12.78
CA THR A 153 -9.44 -3.54 13.27
C THR A 153 -8.69 -4.17 12.10
N VAL A 154 -7.35 -4.17 12.17
CA VAL A 154 -6.49 -4.87 11.20
C VAL A 154 -5.92 -6.12 11.86
N VAL A 155 -6.21 -7.28 11.29
CA VAL A 155 -5.68 -8.58 11.71
C VAL A 155 -4.58 -8.99 10.72
N ALA A 156 -3.35 -9.08 11.21
CA ALA A 156 -2.18 -9.46 10.41
C ALA A 156 -2.00 -10.99 10.39
N GLY A 157 -1.83 -11.54 9.20
CA GLY A 157 -1.61 -12.97 8.96
C GLY A 157 -2.86 -13.77 8.57
N PRO A 158 -2.67 -15.02 8.15
CA PRO A 158 -1.41 -15.71 8.00
C PRO A 158 -0.56 -15.23 6.83
N VAL A 159 0.76 -15.46 6.91
CA VAL A 159 1.71 -15.06 5.84
C VAL A 159 1.49 -15.86 4.57
N GLU A 160 1.14 -17.14 4.69
CA GLU A 160 0.97 -18.08 3.58
C GLU A 160 -0.51 -18.39 3.28
N ALA A 161 -1.37 -17.37 3.35
CA ALA A 161 -2.82 -17.55 3.11
C ALA A 161 -3.19 -17.99 1.69
N THR A 162 -2.27 -17.88 0.72
CA THR A 162 -2.48 -18.25 -0.68
C THR A 162 -2.04 -19.69 -1.00
N ALA A 163 -1.42 -20.39 -0.06
CA ALA A 163 -0.90 -21.74 -0.23
C ALA A 163 -1.82 -22.83 0.36
N LEU A 164 -3.01 -22.49 0.79
CA LEU A 164 -4.03 -23.41 1.37
C LEU A 164 -5.15 -23.64 0.38
#